data_f6754d3a5b17cb16f751f555a140cd10
#
_entry.id   f6754d3a5b17cb16f751f555a140cd10
#
_cell.length_a   1.000
_cell.length_b   1.000
_cell.length_c   1.000
_cell.angle_alpha   90.00
_cell.angle_beta   90.00
_cell.angle_gamma   90.00
#
_symmetry.space_group_name_H-M   'P 1'
#
loop_
_entity.id
_entity.type
_entity.pdbx_description
1 polymer ?
#
loop_
_entity_poly.entity_id
_entity_poly.type
_entity_poly.pdbx_seq_one_letter_code
_entity_poly.pdbx_strand_id
1 'polypeptide(L)'
;MVDIPITIILPVKHYVADHLKVAVESVLNQSSGDWRLVMLADRSVAAELKTLLQDELSDFRVRFVGVATRNLAATINAGMKLASTEFVTLLLGDDLFAVNAIEVLQRAIRARPNVDFFHSSRRIIDGKGNSISSVHASRVEFEWKDFLNGSPIKHLLCWRREMALAIGGVDEAFSTQGPDDYDFPWSMFEHGARFQALPECLYIYRNHCDGFRLTTHDPRTVQLLTARKMLRKHGVGFWRSWMMIYFKWRGGLASQSIYSSRLTRRFHRFVRSDAEKKWRQSSYR
;
A
#
# COMPACT_ATOMS: atom_id res chain seq x y z
N MET A 1 -26.71 14.00 6.92
CA MET A 1 -25.81 13.26 5.98
C MET A 1 -25.45 11.96 6.66
N VAL A 2 -25.45 10.84 5.95
CA VAL A 2 -25.04 9.57 6.55
C VAL A 2 -23.52 9.65 6.79
N ASP A 3 -23.11 9.44 8.05
CA ASP A 3 -21.70 9.37 8.41
C ASP A 3 -21.10 8.09 7.81
N ILE A 4 -19.94 8.20 7.16
CA ILE A 4 -19.20 7.06 6.62
C ILE A 4 -17.88 6.97 7.40
N PRO A 5 -17.88 6.32 8.55
CA PRO A 5 -16.66 6.17 9.31
C PRO A 5 -15.66 5.28 8.54
N ILE A 6 -14.38 5.66 8.59
CA ILE A 6 -13.29 4.90 7.96
C ILE A 6 -12.35 4.40 9.06
N THR A 7 -11.98 3.13 9.03
CA THR A 7 -10.95 2.62 9.93
C THR A 7 -9.57 2.81 9.30
N ILE A 8 -8.69 3.47 10.03
CA ILE A 8 -7.28 3.62 9.72
C ILE A 8 -6.51 2.50 10.42
N ILE A 9 -5.80 1.68 9.67
CA ILE A 9 -4.93 0.63 10.18
C ILE A 9 -3.51 1.19 10.26
N LEU A 10 -2.90 1.18 11.44
CA LEU A 10 -1.53 1.65 11.69
C LEU A 10 -0.70 0.51 12.30
N PRO A 11 0.03 -0.25 11.48
CA PRO A 11 0.94 -1.28 11.96
C PRO A 11 2.25 -0.67 12.46
N VAL A 12 2.72 -1.07 13.65
CA VAL A 12 3.96 -0.57 14.25
C VAL A 12 4.80 -1.73 14.79
N LYS A 13 6.01 -1.86 14.26
CA LYS A 13 7.03 -2.79 14.75
C LYS A 13 8.40 -2.13 14.87
N HIS A 14 8.84 -1.49 13.82
CA HIS A 14 10.04 -0.67 13.77
C HIS A 14 9.60 0.76 13.55
N TYR A 15 10.11 1.71 14.33
CA TYR A 15 9.69 3.09 14.26
C TYR A 15 10.79 4.04 14.70
N VAL A 16 10.68 5.28 14.27
CA VAL A 16 11.38 6.44 14.84
C VAL A 16 10.34 7.21 15.65
N ALA A 17 10.60 7.46 16.93
CA ALA A 17 9.61 8.00 17.86
C ALA A 17 8.94 9.29 17.35
N ASP A 18 9.74 10.26 16.90
CA ASP A 18 9.21 11.53 16.40
C ASP A 18 8.37 11.35 15.13
N HIS A 19 8.77 10.44 14.22
CA HIS A 19 8.00 10.19 13.01
C HIS A 19 6.64 9.54 13.33
N LEU A 20 6.64 8.56 14.23
CA LEU A 20 5.41 7.88 14.63
C LEU A 20 4.45 8.84 15.34
N LYS A 21 4.96 9.71 16.22
CA LYS A 21 4.15 10.72 16.89
C LYS A 21 3.47 11.63 15.86
N VAL A 22 4.22 12.17 14.91
CA VAL A 22 3.67 13.02 13.84
C VAL A 22 2.70 12.25 12.94
N ALA A 23 2.93 10.96 12.69
CA ALA A 23 1.99 10.10 11.94
C ALA A 23 0.63 9.99 12.68
N VAL A 24 0.64 9.71 13.97
CA VAL A 24 -0.59 9.64 14.80
C VAL A 24 -1.27 11.00 14.89
N GLU A 25 -0.53 12.08 15.12
CA GLU A 25 -1.03 13.46 15.11
C GLU A 25 -1.71 13.81 13.78
N SER A 26 -1.20 13.32 12.65
CA SER A 26 -1.83 13.54 11.33
C SER A 26 -3.22 12.90 11.21
N VAL A 27 -3.50 11.85 11.99
CA VAL A 27 -4.83 11.25 12.11
C VAL A 27 -5.72 12.03 13.07
N LEU A 28 -5.20 12.38 14.25
CA LEU A 28 -5.98 13.11 15.26
C LEU A 28 -6.46 14.47 14.74
N ASN A 29 -5.64 15.12 13.90
CA ASN A 29 -5.90 16.44 13.33
C ASN A 29 -6.63 16.40 11.97
N GLN A 30 -7.29 15.30 11.61
CA GLN A 30 -8.11 15.24 10.41
C GLN A 30 -9.28 16.20 10.48
N SER A 31 -9.62 16.85 9.34
CA SER A 31 -10.77 17.79 9.23
C SER A 31 -12.11 17.12 9.47
N SER A 32 -12.23 15.81 9.20
CA SER A 32 -13.40 14.99 9.58
C SER A 32 -13.11 14.21 10.85
N GLY A 33 -14.08 14.14 11.77
CA GLY A 33 -14.02 13.32 12.99
C GLY A 33 -14.46 11.87 12.82
N ASP A 34 -15.02 11.49 11.67
CA ASP A 34 -15.65 10.19 11.43
C ASP A 34 -14.62 9.13 11.02
N TRP A 35 -13.69 8.86 11.89
CA TRP A 35 -12.69 7.83 11.71
C TRP A 35 -12.50 7.00 12.97
N ARG A 36 -11.90 5.85 12.82
CA ARG A 36 -11.39 4.99 13.91
C ARG A 36 -9.95 4.64 13.59
N LEU A 37 -9.06 4.75 14.55
CA LEU A 37 -7.66 4.32 14.43
C LEU A 37 -7.49 2.97 15.14
N VAL A 38 -7.05 1.96 14.41
CA VAL A 38 -6.60 0.68 14.98
C VAL A 38 -5.08 0.62 14.85
N MET A 39 -4.40 0.93 15.94
CA MET A 39 -2.95 0.82 16.03
C MET A 39 -2.58 -0.58 16.48
N LEU A 40 -1.82 -1.31 15.66
CA LEU A 40 -1.36 -2.66 15.94
C LEU A 40 0.15 -2.62 16.22
N ALA A 41 0.49 -2.67 17.48
CA ALA A 41 1.88 -2.67 17.94
C ALA A 41 2.40 -4.10 18.11
N ASP A 42 3.59 -4.40 17.56
CA ASP A 42 4.28 -5.64 17.91
C ASP A 42 4.47 -5.72 19.42
N ARG A 43 4.29 -6.89 20.00
CA ARG A 43 4.39 -7.08 21.46
C ARG A 43 5.72 -6.62 22.04
N SER A 44 6.80 -6.72 21.26
CA SER A 44 8.14 -6.31 21.69
C SER A 44 8.27 -4.81 21.97
N VAL A 45 7.45 -3.98 21.33
CA VAL A 45 7.47 -2.51 21.48
C VAL A 45 6.19 -1.93 22.09
N ALA A 46 5.20 -2.77 22.39
CA ALA A 46 3.88 -2.30 22.81
C ALA A 46 3.89 -1.53 24.14
N ALA A 47 4.72 -1.92 25.08
CA ALA A 47 4.82 -1.23 26.39
C ALA A 47 5.45 0.17 26.22
N GLU A 48 6.52 0.28 25.46
CA GLU A 48 7.20 1.53 25.15
C GLU A 48 6.28 2.50 24.40
N LEU A 49 5.54 1.99 23.41
CA LEU A 49 4.60 2.78 22.62
C LEU A 49 3.43 3.32 23.45
N LYS A 50 2.94 2.59 24.45
CA LYS A 50 1.91 3.10 25.36
C LYS A 50 2.40 4.29 26.18
N THR A 51 3.67 4.29 26.57
CA THR A 51 4.27 5.42 27.27
C THR A 51 4.53 6.60 26.33
N LEU A 52 5.07 6.32 25.14
CA LEU A 52 5.40 7.34 24.13
C LEU A 52 4.16 8.10 23.62
N LEU A 53 3.04 7.41 23.46
CA LEU A 53 1.80 7.93 22.85
C LEU A 53 0.66 8.02 23.88
N GLN A 54 0.96 8.21 25.16
CA GLN A 54 -0.04 8.18 26.25
C GLN A 54 -1.19 9.16 25.98
N ASP A 55 -0.88 10.37 25.53
CA ASP A 55 -1.87 11.41 25.29
C ASP A 55 -2.72 11.08 24.05
N GLU A 56 -2.08 10.67 22.97
CA GLU A 56 -2.71 10.31 21.70
C GLU A 56 -3.63 9.08 21.84
N LEU A 57 -3.23 8.13 22.68
CA LEU A 57 -4.02 6.92 22.99
C LEU A 57 -5.22 7.19 23.91
N SER A 58 -5.33 8.37 24.50
CA SER A 58 -6.50 8.78 25.31
C SER A 58 -7.74 9.11 24.46
N ASP A 59 -7.58 9.37 23.15
CA ASP A 59 -8.70 9.62 22.26
C ASP A 59 -9.55 8.34 22.10
N PHE A 60 -10.85 8.43 22.37
CA PHE A 60 -11.79 7.30 22.33
C PHE A 60 -11.91 6.64 20.95
N ARG A 61 -11.49 7.30 19.88
CA ARG A 61 -11.45 6.79 18.51
C ARG A 61 -10.23 5.91 18.25
N VAL A 62 -9.26 5.93 19.15
CA VAL A 62 -8.00 5.18 19.03
C VAL A 62 -8.10 3.86 19.79
N ARG A 63 -7.93 2.76 19.08
CA ARG A 63 -7.83 1.41 19.66
C ARG A 63 -6.41 0.90 19.52
N PHE A 64 -5.71 0.77 20.64
CA PHE A 64 -4.36 0.19 20.69
C PHE A 64 -4.42 -1.33 20.95
N VAL A 65 -3.75 -2.12 20.13
CA VAL A 65 -3.73 -3.59 20.22
C VAL A 65 -2.30 -4.10 20.10
N GLY A 66 -1.84 -4.81 21.14
CA GLY A 66 -0.57 -5.56 21.08
C GLY A 66 -0.75 -6.86 20.30
N VAL A 67 0.03 -7.05 19.23
CA VAL A 67 -0.05 -8.21 18.34
C VAL A 67 1.27 -8.97 18.28
N ALA A 68 1.19 -10.27 17.99
CA ALA A 68 2.35 -11.11 17.69
C ALA A 68 2.21 -11.65 16.26
N THR A 69 2.36 -10.76 15.29
CA THR A 69 2.25 -11.09 13.88
C THR A 69 3.64 -11.30 13.28
N ARG A 70 3.73 -12.19 12.28
CA ARG A 70 5.02 -12.54 11.69
C ARG A 70 5.56 -11.45 10.76
N ASN A 71 4.70 -10.65 10.13
CA ASN A 71 5.09 -9.61 9.17
C ASN A 71 4.01 -8.54 9.01
N LEU A 72 4.30 -7.52 8.18
CA LEU A 72 3.41 -6.41 7.89
C LEU A 72 2.05 -6.87 7.33
N ALA A 73 2.04 -7.81 6.37
CA ALA A 73 0.82 -8.32 5.77
C ALA A 73 -0.11 -8.96 6.82
N ALA A 74 0.45 -9.80 7.70
CA ALA A 74 -0.31 -10.41 8.80
C ALA A 74 -0.85 -9.35 9.78
N THR A 75 -0.10 -8.26 10.00
CA THR A 75 -0.55 -7.16 10.87
C THR A 75 -1.70 -6.39 10.22
N ILE A 76 -1.62 -6.10 8.91
CA ILE A 76 -2.70 -5.44 8.16
C ILE A 76 -3.96 -6.32 8.18
N ASN A 77 -3.81 -7.64 7.96
CA ASN A 77 -4.93 -8.60 8.02
C ASN A 77 -5.59 -8.62 9.40
N ALA A 78 -4.81 -8.58 10.48
CA ALA A 78 -5.33 -8.46 11.83
C ALA A 78 -6.11 -7.15 12.01
N GLY A 79 -5.59 -6.04 11.48
CA GLY A 79 -6.27 -4.73 11.50
C GLY A 79 -7.61 -4.77 10.77
N MET A 80 -7.67 -5.36 9.58
CA MET A 80 -8.92 -5.52 8.83
C MET A 80 -9.97 -6.34 9.59
N LYS A 81 -9.54 -7.39 10.31
CA LYS A 81 -10.45 -8.20 11.14
C LYS A 81 -10.97 -7.44 12.36
N LEU A 82 -10.17 -6.52 12.93
CA LEU A 82 -10.53 -5.69 14.07
C LEU A 82 -11.36 -4.46 13.69
N ALA A 83 -11.32 -4.05 12.42
CA ALA A 83 -12.10 -2.95 11.89
C ALA A 83 -13.59 -3.31 11.85
N SER A 84 -14.44 -2.32 12.16
CA SER A 84 -15.91 -2.45 12.14
C SER A 84 -16.57 -1.63 11.04
N THR A 85 -15.79 -0.85 10.28
CA THR A 85 -16.28 0.04 9.23
C THR A 85 -16.28 -0.65 7.88
N GLU A 86 -17.08 -0.14 6.96
CA GLU A 86 -17.18 -0.64 5.58
C GLU A 86 -15.88 -0.44 4.80
N PHE A 87 -15.24 0.72 5.00
CA PHE A 87 -13.97 1.05 4.36
C PHE A 87 -12.84 1.10 5.38
N VAL A 88 -11.68 0.67 4.94
CA VAL A 88 -10.43 0.73 5.70
C VAL A 88 -9.33 1.39 4.88
N THR A 89 -8.40 2.07 5.55
CA THR A 89 -7.21 2.67 4.93
C THR A 89 -5.97 2.32 5.74
N LEU A 90 -4.80 2.42 5.12
CA LEU A 90 -3.51 2.10 5.72
C LEU A 90 -2.69 3.37 5.89
N LEU A 91 -2.15 3.57 7.09
CA LEU A 91 -1.09 4.54 7.36
C LEU A 91 0.12 3.80 7.91
N LEU A 92 1.30 4.03 7.37
CA LEU A 92 2.55 3.51 7.91
C LEU A 92 3.10 4.50 8.97
N GLY A 93 3.83 3.97 9.95
CA GLY A 93 4.23 4.72 11.15
C GLY A 93 5.28 5.82 10.92
N ASP A 94 5.81 5.96 9.72
CA ASP A 94 6.75 7.00 9.28
C ASP A 94 6.13 8.02 8.31
N ASP A 95 4.92 7.75 7.83
CA ASP A 95 4.20 8.54 6.83
C ASP A 95 3.10 9.41 7.48
N LEU A 96 2.46 10.27 6.68
CA LEU A 96 1.39 11.15 7.17
C LEU A 96 0.21 11.21 6.20
N PHE A 97 -0.95 11.46 6.75
CA PHE A 97 -2.11 11.90 5.97
C PHE A 97 -2.13 13.44 5.81
N ALA A 98 -2.64 13.91 4.68
CA ALA A 98 -3.04 15.31 4.57
C ALA A 98 -4.24 15.57 5.50
N VAL A 99 -4.37 16.79 6.01
CA VAL A 99 -5.39 17.17 7.01
C VAL A 99 -6.83 16.86 6.56
N ASN A 100 -7.09 16.84 5.27
CA ASN A 100 -8.42 16.59 4.67
C ASN A 100 -8.56 15.18 4.06
N ALA A 101 -7.63 14.25 4.36
CA ALA A 101 -7.60 12.94 3.69
C ALA A 101 -8.89 12.14 3.92
N ILE A 102 -9.36 12.08 5.16
CA ILE A 102 -10.58 11.33 5.50
C ILE A 102 -11.82 12.00 4.91
N GLU A 103 -11.93 13.31 4.98
CA GLU A 103 -13.04 14.06 4.38
C GLU A 103 -13.15 13.83 2.87
N VAL A 104 -12.02 13.87 2.15
CA VAL A 104 -11.98 13.62 0.70
C VAL A 104 -12.38 12.19 0.38
N LEU A 105 -11.90 11.20 1.13
CA LEU A 105 -12.31 9.80 0.99
C LEU A 105 -13.81 9.63 1.20
N GLN A 106 -14.37 10.19 2.27
CA GLN A 106 -15.81 10.12 2.57
C GLN A 106 -16.65 10.75 1.47
N ARG A 107 -16.22 11.91 0.96
CA ARG A 107 -16.87 12.56 -0.20
C ARG A 107 -16.83 11.66 -1.43
N ALA A 108 -15.69 11.05 -1.72
CA ALA A 108 -15.54 10.16 -2.87
C ALA A 108 -16.38 8.88 -2.75
N ILE A 109 -16.43 8.27 -1.56
CA ILE A 109 -17.24 7.08 -1.28
C ILE A 109 -18.73 7.41 -1.46
N ARG A 110 -19.20 8.55 -0.92
CA ARG A 110 -20.60 9.00 -1.11
C ARG A 110 -20.94 9.23 -2.57
N ALA A 111 -20.04 9.87 -3.31
CA ALA A 111 -20.26 10.17 -4.73
C ALA A 111 -20.24 8.91 -5.60
N ARG A 112 -19.53 7.86 -5.19
CA ARG A 112 -19.36 6.62 -5.96
C ARG A 112 -19.42 5.38 -5.07
N PRO A 113 -20.59 5.02 -4.57
CA PRO A 113 -20.79 3.90 -3.62
C PRO A 113 -20.42 2.54 -4.20
N ASN A 114 -20.34 2.46 -5.52
CA ASN A 114 -19.96 1.24 -6.25
C ASN A 114 -18.44 1.04 -6.41
N VAL A 115 -17.61 1.96 -5.94
CA VAL A 115 -16.16 1.83 -5.98
C VAL A 115 -15.69 1.02 -4.77
N ASP A 116 -14.73 0.14 -5.00
CA ASP A 116 -14.23 -0.80 -3.99
C ASP A 116 -12.82 -0.44 -3.52
N PHE A 117 -12.08 0.35 -4.31
CA PHE A 117 -10.70 0.73 -3.99
C PHE A 117 -10.41 2.18 -4.45
N PHE A 118 -10.05 3.02 -3.49
CA PHE A 118 -9.61 4.40 -3.74
C PHE A 118 -8.11 4.51 -3.52
N HIS A 119 -7.43 5.29 -4.35
CA HIS A 119 -6.04 5.63 -4.17
C HIS A 119 -5.78 7.09 -4.56
N SER A 120 -4.77 7.71 -3.96
CA SER A 120 -4.54 9.14 -4.14
C SER A 120 -3.19 9.47 -4.73
N SER A 121 -3.01 10.74 -5.09
CA SER A 121 -1.69 11.30 -5.33
C SER A 121 -0.91 11.40 -4.02
N ARG A 122 0.43 11.39 -4.10
CA ARG A 122 1.31 11.52 -2.95
C ARG A 122 2.49 12.45 -3.23
N ARG A 123 3.08 12.99 -2.19
CA ARG A 123 4.38 13.68 -2.24
C ARG A 123 5.39 12.97 -1.35
N ILE A 124 6.66 13.23 -1.59
CA ILE A 124 7.75 12.64 -0.80
C ILE A 124 8.42 13.74 0.01
N ILE A 125 8.66 13.46 1.30
CA ILE A 125 9.41 14.30 2.22
C ILE A 125 10.66 13.55 2.70
N ASP A 126 11.68 14.29 3.16
CA ASP A 126 12.84 13.73 3.84
C ASP A 126 12.57 13.39 5.32
N GLY A 127 13.59 12.88 6.03
CA GLY A 127 13.50 12.59 7.47
C GLY A 127 13.17 13.80 8.33
N LYS A 128 13.45 15.01 7.87
CA LYS A 128 13.17 16.28 8.56
C LYS A 128 11.81 16.87 8.19
N GLY A 129 11.07 16.25 7.27
CA GLY A 129 9.77 16.75 6.81
C GLY A 129 9.81 17.71 5.62
N ASN A 130 10.99 17.99 5.05
CA ASN A 130 11.09 18.85 3.87
C ASN A 130 10.65 18.12 2.62
N SER A 131 9.89 18.78 1.74
CA SER A 131 9.48 18.18 0.46
C SER A 131 10.70 17.99 -0.45
N ILE A 132 10.91 16.76 -0.94
CA ILE A 132 12.01 16.39 -1.83
C ILE A 132 11.53 15.96 -3.23
N SER A 133 10.23 16.01 -3.48
CA SER A 133 9.66 15.71 -4.79
C SER A 133 8.47 16.61 -5.10
N SER A 134 8.17 16.75 -6.41
CA SER A 134 6.84 17.16 -6.85
C SER A 134 5.78 16.13 -6.45
N VAL A 135 4.51 16.48 -6.61
CA VAL A 135 3.40 15.54 -6.38
C VAL A 135 3.46 14.42 -7.43
N HIS A 136 3.50 13.20 -6.94
CA HIS A 136 3.31 12.00 -7.77
C HIS A 136 1.83 11.77 -7.95
N ALA A 137 1.31 12.16 -9.10
CA ALA A 137 -0.10 12.03 -9.42
C ALA A 137 -0.56 10.57 -9.41
N SER A 138 -1.78 10.34 -8.90
CA SER A 138 -2.46 9.06 -9.01
C SER A 138 -2.79 8.76 -10.48
N ARG A 139 -2.68 7.51 -10.87
CA ARG A 139 -2.98 7.08 -12.23
C ARG A 139 -4.47 6.76 -12.34
N VAL A 140 -5.18 7.53 -13.17
CA VAL A 140 -6.65 7.43 -13.32
C VAL A 140 -7.06 6.14 -14.03
N GLU A 141 -6.36 5.79 -15.10
CA GLU A 141 -6.65 4.60 -15.89
C GLU A 141 -5.47 3.65 -15.91
N PHE A 142 -5.73 2.40 -15.65
CA PHE A 142 -4.73 1.34 -15.73
C PHE A 142 -5.41 0.01 -16.05
N GLU A 143 -4.61 -0.92 -16.57
CA GLU A 143 -5.02 -2.26 -16.92
C GLU A 143 -4.17 -3.29 -16.17
N TRP A 144 -4.60 -4.55 -16.16
CA TRP A 144 -3.85 -5.65 -15.57
C TRP A 144 -2.37 -5.68 -15.98
N LYS A 145 -2.07 -5.41 -17.27
CA LYS A 145 -0.69 -5.38 -17.79
C LYS A 145 0.20 -4.31 -17.15
N ASP A 146 -0.36 -3.28 -16.57
CA ASP A 146 0.41 -2.20 -15.96
C ASP A 146 1.09 -2.67 -14.67
N PHE A 147 0.47 -3.60 -13.95
CA PHE A 147 1.08 -4.23 -12.80
C PHE A 147 2.35 -5.05 -13.10
N LEU A 148 2.55 -5.49 -14.34
CA LEU A 148 3.76 -6.22 -14.73
C LEU A 148 5.06 -5.42 -14.53
N ASN A 149 4.99 -4.11 -14.60
CA ASN A 149 6.15 -3.22 -14.51
C ASN A 149 6.32 -2.53 -13.14
N GLY A 150 5.40 -2.74 -12.24
CA GLY A 150 5.31 -2.09 -10.95
C GLY A 150 3.88 -1.70 -10.64
N SER A 151 3.56 -1.37 -9.39
CA SER A 151 2.22 -0.97 -9.05
C SER A 151 1.83 0.34 -9.75
N PRO A 152 0.70 0.39 -10.49
CA PRO A 152 0.12 1.64 -10.96
C PRO A 152 -0.52 2.44 -9.81
N ILE A 153 -0.72 1.81 -8.67
CA ILE A 153 -1.39 2.33 -7.48
C ILE A 153 -0.35 2.95 -6.54
N LYS A 154 -0.70 4.04 -5.89
CA LYS A 154 0.14 4.73 -4.89
C LYS A 154 -0.68 4.98 -3.63
N HIS A 155 -0.02 5.05 -2.48
CA HIS A 155 -0.64 5.52 -1.25
C HIS A 155 -1.15 6.97 -1.42
N LEU A 156 -2.25 7.36 -0.84
CA LEU A 156 -3.09 6.67 0.14
C LEU A 156 -3.83 5.49 -0.53
N LEU A 157 -4.08 4.42 0.24
CA LEU A 157 -4.88 3.27 -0.17
C LEU A 157 -6.08 3.16 0.75
N CYS A 158 -7.29 3.11 0.19
CA CYS A 158 -8.52 2.89 0.95
C CYS A 158 -9.40 1.89 0.20
N TRP A 159 -9.89 0.87 0.88
CA TRP A 159 -10.60 -0.22 0.22
C TRP A 159 -11.79 -0.73 1.02
N ARG A 160 -12.73 -1.38 0.33
CA ARG A 160 -13.88 -2.05 0.90
C ARG A 160 -13.41 -3.29 1.67
N ARG A 161 -13.60 -3.27 2.99
CA ARG A 161 -13.11 -4.28 3.93
C ARG A 161 -13.57 -5.69 3.59
N GLU A 162 -14.87 -5.86 3.33
CA GLU A 162 -15.45 -7.17 3.07
C GLU A 162 -14.88 -7.82 1.80
N MET A 163 -14.70 -7.04 0.73
CA MET A 163 -14.08 -7.54 -0.49
C MET A 163 -12.62 -7.95 -0.25
N ALA A 164 -11.87 -7.17 0.51
CA ALA A 164 -10.50 -7.52 0.88
C ALA A 164 -10.45 -8.82 1.69
N LEU A 165 -11.35 -9.00 2.65
CA LEU A 165 -11.43 -10.24 3.45
C LEU A 165 -11.85 -11.44 2.59
N ALA A 166 -12.77 -11.26 1.64
CA ALA A 166 -13.22 -12.33 0.74
C ALA A 166 -12.11 -12.90 -0.14
N ILE A 167 -11.12 -12.07 -0.54
CA ILE A 167 -9.95 -12.54 -1.30
C ILE A 167 -8.82 -13.07 -0.40
N GLY A 168 -9.03 -13.17 0.91
CA GLY A 168 -8.03 -13.62 1.89
C GLY A 168 -7.13 -12.53 2.45
N GLY A 169 -7.38 -11.26 2.13
CA GLY A 169 -6.60 -10.12 2.59
C GLY A 169 -5.28 -9.94 1.84
N VAL A 170 -4.32 -9.33 2.53
CA VAL A 170 -2.94 -9.13 2.05
C VAL A 170 -2.19 -10.45 2.16
N ASP A 171 -1.52 -10.88 1.08
CA ASP A 171 -0.81 -12.16 1.05
C ASP A 171 0.42 -12.14 1.97
N GLU A 172 0.34 -12.90 3.04
CA GLU A 172 1.38 -12.99 4.07
C GLU A 172 2.66 -13.70 3.59
N ALA A 173 2.65 -14.30 2.42
CA ALA A 173 3.83 -14.87 1.81
C ALA A 173 4.76 -13.82 1.19
N PHE A 174 4.29 -12.56 1.02
CA PHE A 174 5.07 -11.41 0.59
C PHE A 174 5.34 -10.51 1.81
N SER A 175 6.50 -10.69 2.46
CA SER A 175 6.79 -10.01 3.71
C SER A 175 7.49 -8.67 3.54
N THR A 176 8.19 -8.45 2.42
CA THR A 176 9.14 -7.34 2.27
C THR A 176 9.03 -6.56 0.96
N GLN A 177 8.24 -7.01 -0.01
CA GLN A 177 8.12 -6.34 -1.31
C GLN A 177 6.69 -6.07 -1.69
N GLY A 178 6.19 -4.87 -1.35
CA GLY A 178 4.91 -4.37 -1.80
C GLY A 178 3.72 -5.29 -1.50
N PRO A 179 3.63 -5.91 -0.31
CA PRO A 179 2.47 -6.73 0.01
C PRO A 179 1.19 -5.89 0.01
N ASP A 180 1.29 -4.66 0.46
CA ASP A 180 0.20 -3.71 0.61
C ASP A 180 -0.04 -2.83 -0.62
N ASP A 181 1.03 -2.35 -1.27
CA ASP A 181 0.92 -1.36 -2.35
C ASP A 181 1.12 -1.94 -3.76
N TYR A 182 1.42 -3.24 -3.89
CA TYR A 182 1.60 -3.89 -5.19
C TYR A 182 0.79 -5.18 -5.32
N ASP A 183 1.08 -6.22 -4.52
CA ASP A 183 0.42 -7.52 -4.63
C ASP A 183 -1.07 -7.43 -4.28
N PHE A 184 -1.40 -6.75 -3.19
CA PHE A 184 -2.77 -6.64 -2.72
C PHE A 184 -3.69 -5.85 -3.68
N PRO A 185 -3.34 -4.64 -4.16
CA PRO A 185 -4.14 -3.97 -5.18
C PRO A 185 -4.29 -4.80 -6.45
N TRP A 186 -3.24 -5.53 -6.86
CA TRP A 186 -3.32 -6.42 -8.01
C TRP A 186 -4.32 -7.55 -7.78
N SER A 187 -4.27 -8.20 -6.62
CA SER A 187 -5.24 -9.24 -6.23
C SER A 187 -6.67 -8.69 -6.19
N MET A 188 -6.89 -7.50 -5.62
CA MET A 188 -8.20 -6.83 -5.63
C MET A 188 -8.70 -6.57 -7.05
N PHE A 189 -7.80 -6.10 -7.95
CA PHE A 189 -8.14 -5.85 -9.35
C PHE A 189 -8.55 -7.14 -10.08
N GLU A 190 -7.82 -8.24 -9.89
CA GLU A 190 -8.14 -9.55 -10.49
C GLU A 190 -9.46 -10.13 -10.00
N HIS A 191 -9.90 -9.76 -8.79
CA HIS A 191 -11.20 -10.16 -8.24
C HIS A 191 -12.32 -9.17 -8.56
N GLY A 192 -12.10 -8.27 -9.51
CA GLY A 192 -13.12 -7.38 -10.05
C GLY A 192 -13.40 -6.12 -9.23
N ALA A 193 -12.51 -5.74 -8.31
CA ALA A 193 -12.64 -4.47 -7.60
C ALA A 193 -12.65 -3.29 -8.57
N ARG A 194 -13.54 -2.34 -8.33
CA ARG A 194 -13.63 -1.08 -9.08
C ARG A 194 -12.76 -0.04 -8.40
N PHE A 195 -11.80 0.48 -9.14
CA PHE A 195 -10.81 1.43 -8.66
C PHE A 195 -11.18 2.86 -9.03
N GLN A 196 -10.85 3.80 -8.13
CA GLN A 196 -10.90 5.23 -8.41
C GLN A 196 -9.65 5.92 -7.91
N ALA A 197 -8.99 6.65 -8.80
CA ALA A 197 -7.94 7.58 -8.47
C ALA A 197 -8.54 8.89 -7.92
N LEU A 198 -7.96 9.40 -6.84
CA LEU A 198 -8.22 10.73 -6.29
C LEU A 198 -7.06 11.64 -6.71
N PRO A 199 -7.32 12.78 -7.36
CA PRO A 199 -6.27 13.68 -7.83
C PRO A 199 -5.55 14.39 -6.69
N GLU A 200 -6.22 14.54 -5.53
CA GLU A 200 -5.69 15.21 -4.36
C GLU A 200 -4.47 14.47 -3.81
N CYS A 201 -3.51 15.22 -3.28
CA CYS A 201 -2.33 14.69 -2.60
C CYS A 201 -2.68 14.41 -1.13
N LEU A 202 -3.19 13.21 -0.85
CA LEU A 202 -3.69 12.83 0.48
C LEU A 202 -2.68 12.08 1.33
N TYR A 203 -1.55 11.67 0.75
CA TYR A 203 -0.51 10.92 1.42
C TYR A 203 0.85 11.60 1.29
N ILE A 204 1.55 11.67 2.41
CA ILE A 204 2.88 12.26 2.50
C ILE A 204 3.83 11.14 2.91
N TYR A 205 4.57 10.64 1.91
CA TYR A 205 5.51 9.54 2.07
C TYR A 205 6.86 10.05 2.58
N ARG A 206 7.34 9.49 3.69
CA ARG A 206 8.65 9.87 4.24
C ARG A 206 9.76 8.98 3.69
N ASN A 207 10.73 9.61 3.07
CA ASN A 207 11.95 8.97 2.57
C ASN A 207 13.12 9.32 3.47
N HIS A 208 13.49 8.44 4.40
CA HIS A 208 14.59 8.66 5.32
C HIS A 208 15.56 7.47 5.33
N CYS A 209 16.83 7.75 5.68
CA CYS A 209 17.88 6.74 5.77
C CYS A 209 17.93 6.06 7.14
N ASP A 210 17.32 6.68 8.15
CA ASP A 210 17.48 6.32 9.56
C ASP A 210 16.47 5.27 10.05
N GLY A 211 15.51 4.88 9.18
CA GLY A 211 14.47 3.92 9.49
C GLY A 211 14.65 2.57 8.83
N PHE A 212 13.96 1.58 9.38
CA PHE A 212 13.88 0.25 8.80
C PHE A 212 12.97 0.30 7.55
N ARG A 213 13.58 0.09 6.39
CA ARG A 213 12.83 -0.03 5.14
C ARG A 213 12.66 -1.50 4.77
N LEU A 214 11.43 -1.97 4.75
CA LEU A 214 11.11 -3.31 4.28
C LEU A 214 11.68 -3.59 2.88
N THR A 215 11.61 -2.61 1.99
CA THR A 215 12.04 -2.75 0.59
C THR A 215 13.56 -2.82 0.38
N THR A 216 14.35 -2.35 1.34
CA THR A 216 15.83 -2.31 1.23
C THR A 216 16.54 -3.22 2.23
N HIS A 217 15.80 -3.76 3.20
CA HIS A 217 16.36 -4.64 4.23
C HIS A 217 16.85 -5.97 3.67
N ASP A 218 16.09 -6.54 2.75
CA ASP A 218 16.45 -7.82 2.15
C ASP A 218 17.55 -7.69 1.09
N PRO A 219 18.44 -8.69 0.99
CA PRO A 219 19.37 -8.79 -0.13
C PRO A 219 18.64 -8.71 -1.47
N ARG A 220 19.25 -8.06 -2.45
CA ARG A 220 18.65 -7.85 -3.77
C ARG A 220 18.16 -9.15 -4.43
N THR A 221 18.86 -10.25 -4.22
CA THR A 221 18.47 -11.58 -4.70
C THR A 221 17.12 -12.02 -4.14
N VAL A 222 16.90 -11.81 -2.84
CA VAL A 222 15.63 -12.11 -2.15
C VAL A 222 14.51 -11.25 -2.73
N GLN A 223 14.77 -9.96 -2.91
CA GLN A 223 13.83 -9.03 -3.52
C GLN A 223 13.39 -9.48 -4.92
N LEU A 224 14.35 -9.90 -5.77
CA LEU A 224 14.07 -10.35 -7.13
C LEU A 224 13.28 -11.68 -7.14
N LEU A 225 13.62 -12.61 -6.25
CA LEU A 225 12.89 -13.87 -6.11
C LEU A 225 11.46 -13.65 -5.61
N THR A 226 11.26 -12.73 -4.67
CA THR A 226 9.93 -12.36 -4.18
C THR A 226 9.10 -11.69 -5.29
N ALA A 227 9.70 -10.77 -6.05
CA ALA A 227 9.05 -10.17 -7.21
C ALA A 227 8.65 -11.23 -8.26
N ARG A 228 9.52 -12.23 -8.51
CA ARG A 228 9.18 -13.36 -9.38
C ARG A 228 8.03 -14.19 -8.83
N LYS A 229 8.02 -14.49 -7.53
CA LYS A 229 6.93 -15.21 -6.87
C LYS A 229 5.59 -14.48 -7.06
N MET A 230 5.59 -13.16 -6.89
CA MET A 230 4.43 -12.31 -7.14
C MET A 230 3.96 -12.41 -8.61
N LEU A 231 4.86 -12.24 -9.59
CA LEU A 231 4.53 -12.40 -11.00
C LEU A 231 3.91 -13.77 -11.30
N ARG A 232 4.43 -14.84 -10.67
CA ARG A 232 3.90 -16.21 -10.82
C ARG A 232 2.50 -16.36 -10.22
N LYS A 233 2.25 -15.78 -9.07
CA LYS A 233 0.93 -15.74 -8.43
C LYS A 233 -0.10 -15.14 -9.38
N HIS A 234 0.25 -14.04 -10.04
CA HIS A 234 -0.61 -13.33 -10.99
C HIS A 234 -0.53 -13.87 -12.44
N GLY A 235 -0.27 -15.18 -12.61
CA GLY A 235 -0.39 -15.87 -13.89
C GLY A 235 0.73 -15.65 -14.90
N VAL A 236 1.79 -14.92 -14.55
CA VAL A 236 2.95 -14.79 -15.46
C VAL A 236 3.68 -16.12 -15.59
N GLY A 237 3.84 -16.61 -16.82
CA GLY A 237 4.44 -17.91 -17.11
C GLY A 237 5.88 -18.07 -16.54
N PHE A 238 6.30 -19.31 -16.29
CA PHE A 238 7.58 -19.63 -15.64
C PHE A 238 8.77 -18.93 -16.32
N TRP A 239 9.00 -19.16 -17.59
CA TRP A 239 10.11 -18.59 -18.34
C TRP A 239 10.04 -17.07 -18.45
N ARG A 240 8.84 -16.52 -18.59
CA ARG A 240 8.63 -15.07 -18.66
C ARG A 240 8.96 -14.38 -17.35
N SER A 241 8.55 -14.94 -16.22
CA SER A 241 8.89 -14.39 -14.91
C SER A 241 10.42 -14.36 -14.69
N TRP A 242 11.15 -15.37 -15.14
CA TRP A 242 12.62 -15.39 -15.09
C TRP A 242 13.24 -14.30 -15.99
N MET A 243 12.76 -14.17 -17.22
CA MET A 243 13.24 -13.12 -18.12
C MET A 243 12.98 -11.71 -17.56
N MET A 244 11.81 -11.46 -17.00
CA MET A 244 11.49 -10.16 -16.39
C MET A 244 12.43 -9.85 -15.22
N ILE A 245 12.70 -10.81 -14.36
CA ILE A 245 13.63 -10.67 -13.24
C ILE A 245 15.07 -10.46 -13.73
N TYR A 246 15.51 -11.21 -14.72
CA TYR A 246 16.83 -11.04 -15.32
C TYR A 246 17.04 -9.63 -15.87
N PHE A 247 16.06 -9.09 -16.60
CA PHE A 247 16.15 -7.72 -17.11
C PHE A 247 16.09 -6.68 -16.00
N LYS A 248 15.28 -6.87 -14.95
CA LYS A 248 15.29 -6.02 -13.76
C LYS A 248 16.64 -6.08 -13.04
N TRP A 249 17.26 -7.26 -12.96
CA TRP A 249 18.59 -7.44 -12.35
C TRP A 249 19.68 -6.72 -13.13
N ARG A 250 19.79 -6.96 -14.44
CA ARG A 250 20.74 -6.26 -15.30
C ARG A 250 20.54 -4.76 -15.28
N GLY A 251 19.32 -4.34 -15.20
CA GLY A 251 18.94 -2.94 -15.22
C GLY A 251 19.32 -2.16 -13.98
N GLY A 252 19.30 -2.78 -12.88
CA GLY A 252 19.82 -2.14 -11.69
C GLY A 252 21.35 -2.14 -11.59
N LEU A 253 22.06 -2.84 -12.49
CA LEU A 253 23.53 -2.72 -12.65
C LEU A 253 23.92 -1.57 -13.58
N ALA A 254 23.04 -1.19 -14.51
CA ALA A 254 23.21 -0.05 -15.41
C ALA A 254 22.25 1.06 -14.94
N SER A 255 22.76 1.99 -14.12
CA SER A 255 22.01 3.14 -13.60
C SER A 255 20.90 3.67 -14.49
N GLN A 256 19.69 3.80 -13.95
CA GLN A 256 18.58 4.67 -14.37
C GLN A 256 18.02 4.63 -15.80
N SER A 257 18.65 4.01 -16.81
CA SER A 257 18.23 4.20 -18.22
C SER A 257 17.51 3.02 -18.89
N ILE A 258 17.07 1.98 -18.17
CA ILE A 258 16.54 0.74 -18.78
C ILE A 258 15.17 0.89 -19.39
N TYR A 259 14.39 1.85 -18.93
CA TYR A 259 13.13 2.19 -19.59
C TYR A 259 13.30 2.80 -20.99
N SER A 260 14.52 3.16 -21.39
CA SER A 260 14.82 3.83 -22.65
C SER A 260 15.32 2.95 -23.79
N SER A 261 15.74 1.70 -23.53
CA SER A 261 16.27 0.85 -24.62
C SER A 261 15.13 0.32 -25.51
N ARG A 262 15.33 0.40 -26.87
CA ARG A 262 14.38 -0.12 -27.85
C ARG A 262 14.09 -1.62 -27.70
N LEU A 263 15.05 -2.41 -27.22
CA LEU A 263 14.92 -3.84 -26.96
C LEU A 263 14.01 -4.12 -25.76
N THR A 264 14.16 -3.37 -24.69
CA THR A 264 13.33 -3.52 -23.49
C THR A 264 11.87 -3.16 -23.79
N ARG A 265 11.63 -2.12 -24.61
CA ARG A 265 10.28 -1.74 -25.06
C ARG A 265 9.63 -2.79 -25.98
N ARG A 266 10.38 -3.45 -26.86
CA ARG A 266 9.88 -4.55 -27.71
C ARG A 266 9.54 -5.79 -26.88
N PHE A 267 10.41 -6.13 -25.93
CA PHE A 267 10.21 -7.26 -25.03
C PHE A 267 8.99 -7.06 -24.11
N HIS A 268 8.82 -5.87 -23.54
CA HIS A 268 7.64 -5.52 -22.75
C HIS A 268 6.34 -5.61 -23.57
N ARG A 269 6.34 -5.23 -24.84
CA ARG A 269 5.18 -5.41 -25.73
C ARG A 269 4.83 -6.88 -25.94
N PHE A 270 5.82 -7.73 -26.12
CA PHE A 270 5.62 -9.17 -26.31
C PHE A 270 5.05 -9.84 -25.05
N VAL A 271 5.62 -9.55 -23.88
CA VAL A 271 5.14 -10.10 -22.60
C VAL A 271 3.71 -9.63 -22.29
N ARG A 272 3.38 -8.37 -22.61
CA ARG A 272 2.04 -7.81 -22.44
C ARG A 272 0.96 -8.56 -23.21
N SER A 273 1.18 -8.82 -24.50
CA SER A 273 0.15 -9.39 -25.38
C SER A 273 -0.34 -10.79 -24.95
N ASP A 274 0.52 -11.61 -24.39
CA ASP A 274 0.19 -12.98 -24.05
C ASP A 274 -0.36 -13.13 -22.61
N ALA A 275 0.08 -12.28 -21.67
CA ALA A 275 -0.47 -12.26 -20.32
C ALA A 275 -1.93 -11.80 -20.36
N GLU A 276 -2.24 -10.82 -21.21
CA GLU A 276 -3.60 -10.32 -21.44
C GLU A 276 -4.55 -11.38 -22.02
N LYS A 277 -4.04 -12.23 -22.93
CA LYS A 277 -4.81 -13.35 -23.48
C LYS A 277 -5.18 -14.39 -22.43
N LYS A 278 -4.24 -14.73 -21.55
CA LYS A 278 -4.46 -15.69 -20.45
C LYS A 278 -5.42 -15.17 -19.40
N TRP A 279 -5.34 -13.88 -19.05
CA TRP A 279 -6.26 -13.26 -18.11
C TRP A 279 -7.70 -13.27 -18.64
N ARG A 280 -7.91 -12.86 -19.89
CA ARG A 280 -9.24 -12.89 -20.53
C ARG A 280 -9.83 -14.31 -20.56
N GLN A 281 -9.01 -15.35 -20.72
CA GLN A 281 -9.49 -16.75 -20.69
C GLN A 281 -9.84 -17.25 -19.29
N SER A 282 -9.26 -16.70 -18.22
CA SER A 282 -9.56 -17.08 -16.83
C SER A 282 -10.74 -16.28 -16.24
N SER A 283 -11.04 -15.09 -16.75
CA SER A 283 -12.13 -14.24 -16.27
C SER A 283 -13.52 -14.62 -16.83
N TYR A 284 -13.59 -15.62 -17.73
CA TYR A 284 -14.82 -16.16 -18.30
C TYR A 284 -15.12 -17.58 -17.81
N ARG A 285 -14.48 -18.04 -16.76
CA ARG A 285 -14.82 -19.26 -16.03
C ARG A 285 -15.17 -18.88 -14.59
#